data_8b8e2cf6b165a05d0c6d3b26402b25b8
#
_entry.id   8b8e2cf6b165a05d0c6d3b26402b25b8
#
_cell.length_a   1.000
_cell.length_b   1.000
_cell.length_c   1.000
_cell.angle_alpha   90.00
_cell.angle_beta   90.00
_cell.angle_gamma   90.00
#
_symmetry.space_group_name_H-M   'P 1'
#
loop_
_entity.id
_entity.type
_entity.pdbx_description
1 polymer ?
#
loop_
_entity_poly.entity_id
_entity_poly.type
_entity_poly.pdbx_seq_one_letter_code
_entity_poly.pdbx_strand_id
1 'polypeptide(L)'
;MSNYLETKSFHHLLVISRIFIFFIIFFISFFHNAFSSELDNLFLRLKQSENPILARNYESKIWKLWLNNGTSDASNTQMQKGVDLLNNGKLDQALTIFIDISKKDPKWAESYNKIATIKFLRGDYLGSINDIKKTLKLEPRHFGAISGLVQI
;
A
#
# COMPACT_ATOMS: atom_id res chain seq x y z
N MET A 1 45.35 15.05 38.92
CA MET A 1 45.42 13.71 38.28
C MET A 1 44.06 13.00 38.20
N SER A 2 43.14 13.26 39.12
CA SER A 2 41.75 12.72 39.11
C SER A 2 40.93 13.16 37.91
N ASN A 3 40.86 14.45 37.55
CA ASN A 3 40.04 14.97 36.47
C ASN A 3 40.41 14.47 35.06
N TYR A 4 41.66 14.08 34.84
CA TYR A 4 42.12 13.55 33.53
C TYR A 4 41.64 12.11 33.29
N LEU A 5 41.51 11.31 34.33
CA LEU A 5 40.99 9.95 34.23
C LEU A 5 39.49 9.92 34.03
N GLU A 6 38.75 10.83 34.65
CA GLU A 6 37.30 10.96 34.48
C GLU A 6 36.91 11.41 33.04
N THR A 7 37.62 12.41 32.49
CA THR A 7 37.38 12.88 31.13
C THR A 7 37.66 11.79 30.08
N LYS A 8 38.71 10.98 30.30
CA LYS A 8 39.04 9.89 29.39
C LYS A 8 38.04 8.74 29.44
N SER A 9 37.52 8.43 30.63
CA SER A 9 36.42 7.45 30.83
C SER A 9 35.15 7.90 30.16
N PHE A 10 34.81 9.19 30.29
CA PHE A 10 33.60 9.76 29.68
C PHE A 10 33.68 9.73 28.15
N HIS A 11 34.84 10.03 27.55
CA HIS A 11 35.05 9.91 26.09
C HIS A 11 34.93 8.47 25.59
N HIS A 12 35.44 7.48 26.32
CA HIS A 12 35.28 6.08 25.96
C HIS A 12 33.82 5.63 26.02
N LEU A 13 33.03 6.07 27.01
CA LEU A 13 31.60 5.77 27.09
C LEU A 13 30.81 6.37 25.93
N LEU A 14 31.11 7.61 25.53
CA LEU A 14 30.49 8.28 24.40
C LEU A 14 30.80 7.61 23.05
N VAL A 15 32.03 7.13 22.86
CA VAL A 15 32.44 6.41 21.65
C VAL A 15 31.74 5.06 21.58
N ILE A 16 31.68 4.30 22.69
CA ILE A 16 30.97 3.01 22.73
C ILE A 16 29.48 3.20 22.48
N SER A 17 28.86 4.22 23.08
CA SER A 17 27.43 4.56 22.84
C SER A 17 27.17 4.88 21.37
N ARG A 18 28.02 5.66 20.71
CA ARG A 18 27.90 5.99 19.28
C ARG A 18 28.03 4.78 18.38
N ILE A 19 28.99 3.90 18.68
CA ILE A 19 29.17 2.63 17.94
C ILE A 19 27.94 1.74 18.10
N PHE A 20 27.37 1.65 19.31
CA PHE A 20 26.19 0.84 19.58
C PHE A 20 24.94 1.36 18.88
N ILE A 21 24.75 2.69 18.85
CA ILE A 21 23.67 3.34 18.08
C ILE A 21 23.85 3.09 16.59
N PHE A 22 25.07 3.16 16.07
CA PHE A 22 25.37 2.88 14.65
C PHE A 22 25.05 1.42 14.28
N PHE A 23 25.38 0.48 15.17
CA PHE A 23 25.04 -0.94 15.00
C PHE A 23 23.53 -1.18 15.05
N ILE A 24 22.80 -0.50 15.94
CA ILE A 24 21.33 -0.61 16.02
C ILE A 24 20.69 -0.05 14.73
N ILE A 25 21.12 1.11 14.26
CA ILE A 25 20.60 1.71 13.03
C ILE A 25 20.93 0.84 11.80
N PHE A 26 22.16 0.31 11.73
CA PHE A 26 22.59 -0.61 10.68
C PHE A 26 21.78 -1.92 10.71
N PHE A 27 21.55 -2.48 11.90
CA PHE A 27 20.77 -3.70 12.09
C PHE A 27 19.29 -3.49 11.70
N ILE A 28 18.69 -2.37 12.10
CA ILE A 28 17.32 -1.99 11.72
C ILE A 28 17.23 -1.79 10.20
N SER A 29 18.21 -1.15 9.56
CA SER A 29 18.25 -0.97 8.12
C SER A 29 18.42 -2.28 7.35
N PHE A 30 19.16 -3.23 7.90
CA PHE A 30 19.38 -4.55 7.29
C PHE A 30 18.12 -5.42 7.34
N PHE A 31 17.35 -5.34 8.45
CA PHE A 31 16.08 -6.09 8.55
C PHE A 31 14.93 -5.49 7.74
N HIS A 32 14.93 -4.17 7.44
CA HIS A 32 13.94 -3.58 6.56
C HIS A 32 14.04 -4.07 5.11
N ASN A 33 15.20 -4.52 4.66
CA ASN A 33 15.40 -5.05 3.31
C ASN A 33 15.20 -6.57 3.17
N ALA A 34 14.97 -7.29 4.26
CA ALA A 34 14.89 -8.76 4.23
C ALA A 34 13.46 -9.31 4.13
N PHE A 35 12.44 -8.48 4.33
CA PHE A 35 11.05 -8.91 4.26
C PHE A 35 10.38 -8.27 3.03
N SER A 36 10.60 -8.90 1.86
CA SER A 36 9.72 -8.64 0.70
C SER A 36 8.29 -8.94 1.13
N SER A 37 7.40 -7.95 1.01
CA SER A 37 6.00 -8.15 1.33
C SER A 37 5.42 -9.27 0.46
N GLU A 38 4.37 -9.95 0.92
CA GLU A 38 3.66 -10.94 0.10
C GLU A 38 3.28 -10.36 -1.27
N LEU A 39 2.90 -9.10 -1.29
CA LEU A 39 2.57 -8.36 -2.50
C LEU A 39 3.79 -8.26 -3.44
N ASP A 40 4.99 -7.94 -2.94
CA ASP A 40 6.20 -7.85 -3.76
C ASP A 40 6.58 -9.19 -4.35
N ASN A 41 6.44 -10.28 -3.58
CA ASN A 41 6.68 -11.63 -4.05
C ASN A 41 5.70 -12.01 -5.18
N LEU A 42 4.42 -11.67 -5.04
CA LEU A 42 3.42 -11.91 -6.08
C LEU A 42 3.72 -11.14 -7.36
N PHE A 43 4.13 -9.87 -7.26
CA PHE A 43 4.56 -9.09 -8.42
C PHE A 43 5.80 -9.66 -9.09
N LEU A 44 6.77 -10.14 -8.32
CA LEU A 44 7.95 -10.81 -8.87
C LEU A 44 7.57 -12.07 -9.66
N ARG A 45 6.71 -12.92 -9.07
CA ARG A 45 6.21 -14.14 -9.73
C ARG A 45 5.36 -13.83 -10.96
N LEU A 46 4.52 -12.80 -10.91
CA LEU A 46 3.74 -12.34 -12.05
C LEU A 46 4.67 -11.91 -13.20
N LYS A 47 5.70 -11.11 -12.91
CA LYS A 47 6.68 -10.64 -13.90
C LYS A 47 7.46 -11.79 -14.55
N GLN A 48 7.75 -12.86 -13.81
CA GLN A 48 8.52 -14.02 -14.26
C GLN A 48 7.65 -15.09 -14.90
N SER A 49 6.33 -14.96 -14.86
CA SER A 49 5.42 -15.99 -15.33
C SER A 49 5.26 -15.94 -16.85
N GLU A 50 5.71 -16.98 -17.53
CA GLU A 50 5.44 -17.22 -18.95
C GLU A 50 4.12 -17.96 -19.19
N ASN A 51 3.57 -18.56 -18.15
CA ASN A 51 2.31 -19.31 -18.22
C ASN A 51 1.11 -18.41 -17.93
N PRO A 52 0.18 -18.19 -18.90
CA PRO A 52 -0.96 -17.29 -18.74
C PRO A 52 -1.93 -17.69 -17.60
N ILE A 53 -2.02 -18.98 -17.26
CA ILE A 53 -2.88 -19.46 -16.18
C ILE A 53 -2.28 -19.06 -14.83
N LEU A 54 -0.95 -19.26 -14.68
CA LEU A 54 -0.24 -18.85 -13.46
C LEU A 54 -0.25 -17.32 -13.31
N ALA A 55 -0.05 -16.58 -14.39
CA ALA A 55 -0.12 -15.11 -14.38
C ALA A 55 -1.47 -14.63 -13.83
N ARG A 56 -2.58 -15.13 -14.38
CA ARG A 56 -3.94 -14.80 -13.88
C ARG A 56 -4.14 -15.19 -12.40
N ASN A 57 -3.54 -16.29 -11.94
CA ASN A 57 -3.60 -16.67 -10.52
C ASN A 57 -2.87 -15.65 -9.64
N TYR A 58 -1.68 -15.18 -10.05
CA TYR A 58 -0.94 -14.15 -9.31
C TYR A 58 -1.69 -12.81 -9.31
N GLU A 59 -2.25 -12.39 -10.45
CA GLU A 59 -3.11 -11.21 -10.53
C GLU A 59 -4.29 -11.28 -9.57
N SER A 60 -5.01 -12.41 -9.54
CA SER A 60 -6.13 -12.63 -8.63
C SER A 60 -5.72 -12.53 -7.15
N LYS A 61 -4.54 -13.07 -6.79
CA LYS A 61 -4.01 -12.94 -5.43
C LYS A 61 -3.64 -11.50 -5.09
N ILE A 62 -3.06 -10.76 -6.02
CA ILE A 62 -2.75 -9.33 -5.85
C ILE A 62 -4.04 -8.55 -5.61
N TRP A 63 -5.09 -8.76 -6.43
CA TRP A 63 -6.40 -8.15 -6.22
C TRP A 63 -6.97 -8.45 -4.85
N LYS A 64 -6.89 -9.71 -4.40
CA LYS A 64 -7.35 -10.10 -3.09
C LYS A 64 -6.62 -9.38 -1.96
N LEU A 65 -5.30 -9.20 -2.07
CA LEU A 65 -4.52 -8.43 -1.09
C LEU A 65 -4.96 -6.97 -1.07
N TRP A 66 -5.09 -6.31 -2.23
CA TRP A 66 -5.54 -4.92 -2.29
C TRP A 66 -6.93 -4.71 -1.70
N LEU A 67 -7.87 -5.65 -1.93
CA LEU A 67 -9.23 -5.60 -1.40
C LEU A 67 -9.32 -5.85 0.12
N ASN A 68 -8.28 -6.44 0.73
CA ASN A 68 -8.26 -6.80 2.15
C ASN A 68 -7.13 -6.10 2.92
N ASN A 69 -6.70 -4.93 2.47
CA ASN A 69 -5.61 -4.17 3.06
C ASN A 69 -6.09 -3.05 4.02
N GLY A 70 -7.30 -3.18 4.55
CA GLY A 70 -7.84 -2.25 5.54
C GLY A 70 -7.16 -2.40 6.90
N THR A 71 -7.15 -1.34 7.68
CA THR A 71 -6.55 -1.30 9.03
C THR A 71 -7.33 -2.14 10.06
N SER A 72 -8.52 -2.65 9.69
CA SER A 72 -9.36 -3.50 10.53
C SER A 72 -10.25 -4.43 9.70
N ASP A 73 -10.73 -5.52 10.33
CA ASP A 73 -11.72 -6.43 9.72
C ASP A 73 -13.02 -5.70 9.36
N ALA A 74 -13.40 -4.69 10.15
CA ALA A 74 -14.55 -3.86 9.84
C ALA A 74 -14.35 -3.06 8.54
N SER A 75 -13.16 -2.52 8.31
CA SER A 75 -12.81 -1.83 7.05
C SER A 75 -12.85 -2.79 5.87
N ASN A 76 -12.30 -3.99 6.01
CA ASN A 76 -12.34 -5.04 4.97
C ASN A 76 -13.77 -5.46 4.64
N THR A 77 -14.62 -5.62 5.65
CA THR A 77 -16.05 -5.94 5.48
C THR A 77 -16.79 -4.81 4.74
N GLN A 78 -16.49 -3.55 5.06
CA GLN A 78 -17.07 -2.39 4.35
C GLN A 78 -16.60 -2.34 2.89
N MET A 79 -15.33 -2.64 2.61
CA MET A 79 -14.82 -2.73 1.23
C MET A 79 -15.59 -3.77 0.44
N GLN A 80 -15.76 -4.98 0.98
CA GLN A 80 -16.53 -6.03 0.31
C GLN A 80 -17.98 -5.60 0.04
N LYS A 81 -18.65 -4.99 1.03
CA LYS A 81 -20.01 -4.46 0.86
C LYS A 81 -20.07 -3.40 -0.25
N GLY A 82 -19.07 -2.51 -0.32
CA GLY A 82 -18.98 -1.52 -1.39
C GLY A 82 -18.81 -2.16 -2.77
N VAL A 83 -17.98 -3.20 -2.87
CA VAL A 83 -17.78 -3.96 -4.11
C VAL A 83 -19.07 -4.65 -4.55
N ASP A 84 -19.81 -5.27 -3.64
CA ASP A 84 -21.08 -5.93 -3.93
C ASP A 84 -22.12 -4.92 -4.44
N LEU A 85 -22.19 -3.73 -3.83
CA LEU A 85 -23.07 -2.65 -4.29
C LEU A 85 -22.67 -2.14 -5.67
N LEU A 86 -21.39 -1.96 -5.94
CA LEU A 86 -20.86 -1.56 -7.24
C LEU A 86 -21.24 -2.58 -8.33
N ASN A 87 -21.02 -3.88 -8.06
CA ASN A 87 -21.35 -4.96 -8.97
C ASN A 87 -22.86 -5.06 -9.27
N ASN A 88 -23.70 -4.63 -8.32
CA ASN A 88 -25.16 -4.55 -8.47
C ASN A 88 -25.65 -3.20 -9.06
N GLY A 89 -24.76 -2.34 -9.56
CA GLY A 89 -25.09 -1.06 -10.16
C GLY A 89 -25.55 0.01 -9.17
N LYS A 90 -25.45 -0.23 -7.84
CA LYS A 90 -25.85 0.71 -6.79
C LYS A 90 -24.74 1.74 -6.54
N LEU A 91 -24.41 2.53 -7.58
CA LEU A 91 -23.22 3.37 -7.62
C LEU A 91 -23.16 4.40 -6.48
N ASP A 92 -24.29 5.04 -6.12
CA ASP A 92 -24.33 6.06 -5.05
C ASP A 92 -24.01 5.47 -3.69
N GLN A 93 -24.59 4.30 -3.41
CA GLN A 93 -24.34 3.61 -2.14
C GLN A 93 -22.91 3.10 -2.06
N ALA A 94 -22.38 2.53 -3.14
CA ALA A 94 -20.99 2.09 -3.23
C ALA A 94 -20.03 3.26 -3.04
N LEU A 95 -20.26 4.38 -3.71
CA LEU A 95 -19.43 5.59 -3.61
C LEU A 95 -19.37 6.12 -2.18
N THR A 96 -20.51 6.17 -1.49
CA THR A 96 -20.57 6.61 -0.08
C THR A 96 -19.67 5.75 0.79
N ILE A 97 -19.73 4.41 0.61
CA ILE A 97 -18.89 3.47 1.37
C ILE A 97 -17.40 3.69 1.08
N PHE A 98 -17.01 3.79 -0.20
CA PHE A 98 -15.60 3.95 -0.55
C PHE A 98 -15.02 5.29 -0.11
N ILE A 99 -15.82 6.38 -0.15
CA ILE A 99 -15.43 7.67 0.40
C ILE A 99 -15.22 7.57 1.92
N ASP A 100 -16.10 6.87 2.65
CA ASP A 100 -15.96 6.67 4.10
C ASP A 100 -14.70 5.86 4.44
N ILE A 101 -14.43 4.79 3.68
CA ILE A 101 -13.20 4.00 3.80
C ILE A 101 -11.99 4.90 3.53
N SER A 102 -11.97 5.69 2.47
CA SER A 102 -10.83 6.55 2.12
C SER A 102 -10.53 7.62 3.17
N LYS A 103 -11.52 8.02 3.98
CA LYS A 103 -11.33 8.94 5.12
C LYS A 103 -10.76 8.23 6.34
N LYS A 104 -11.20 6.99 6.61
CA LYS A 104 -10.76 6.19 7.77
C LYS A 104 -9.38 5.58 7.53
N ASP A 105 -9.15 5.06 6.32
CA ASP A 105 -7.92 4.42 5.87
C ASP A 105 -7.30 5.17 4.68
N PRO A 106 -6.74 6.39 4.88
CA PRO A 106 -6.28 7.23 3.77
C PRO A 106 -5.06 6.69 3.02
N LYS A 107 -4.44 5.63 3.52
CA LYS A 107 -3.34 4.92 2.86
C LYS A 107 -3.80 3.69 2.05
N TRP A 108 -5.07 3.38 2.06
CA TRP A 108 -5.60 2.24 1.32
C TRP A 108 -5.89 2.61 -0.14
N ALA A 109 -4.96 2.27 -1.04
CA ALA A 109 -5.01 2.62 -2.46
C ALA A 109 -6.31 2.18 -3.15
N GLU A 110 -6.81 0.98 -2.82
CA GLU A 110 -7.98 0.39 -3.47
C GLU A 110 -9.25 1.20 -3.23
N SER A 111 -9.39 1.92 -2.11
CA SER A 111 -10.54 2.78 -1.86
C SER A 111 -10.66 3.89 -2.91
N TYR A 112 -9.54 4.53 -3.25
CA TYR A 112 -9.48 5.55 -4.31
C TYR A 112 -9.69 4.97 -5.70
N ASN A 113 -9.15 3.76 -5.97
CA ASN A 113 -9.40 3.05 -7.22
C ASN A 113 -10.89 2.76 -7.44
N LYS A 114 -11.63 2.33 -6.39
CA LYS A 114 -13.08 2.12 -6.47
C LYS A 114 -13.86 3.42 -6.67
N ILE A 115 -13.45 4.51 -6.01
CA ILE A 115 -14.04 5.84 -6.23
C ILE A 115 -13.83 6.27 -7.69
N ALA A 116 -12.61 6.09 -8.22
CA ALA A 116 -12.28 6.40 -9.61
C ALA A 116 -13.13 5.61 -10.59
N THR A 117 -13.29 4.30 -10.36
CA THR A 117 -14.15 3.43 -11.18
C THR A 117 -15.60 3.95 -11.23
N ILE A 118 -16.17 4.33 -10.09
CA ILE A 118 -17.54 4.85 -10.05
C ILE A 118 -17.66 6.18 -10.78
N LYS A 119 -16.70 7.09 -10.62
CA LYS A 119 -16.67 8.37 -11.33
C LYS A 119 -16.58 8.18 -12.83
N PHE A 120 -15.71 7.25 -13.28
CA PHE A 120 -15.63 6.87 -14.69
C PHE A 120 -16.98 6.40 -15.23
N LEU A 121 -17.65 5.49 -14.53
CA LEU A 121 -18.97 4.96 -14.92
C LEU A 121 -20.06 6.05 -14.98
N ARG A 122 -19.87 7.17 -14.28
CA ARG A 122 -20.75 8.34 -14.30
C ARG A 122 -20.37 9.40 -15.34
N GLY A 123 -19.28 9.20 -16.08
CA GLY A 123 -18.75 10.17 -17.03
C GLY A 123 -17.95 11.32 -16.39
N ASP A 124 -17.70 11.28 -15.07
CA ASP A 124 -16.80 12.21 -14.39
C ASP A 124 -15.34 11.78 -14.59
N TYR A 125 -14.86 11.92 -15.81
CA TYR A 125 -13.52 11.50 -16.20
C TYR A 125 -12.42 12.27 -15.47
N LEU A 126 -12.58 13.58 -15.29
CA LEU A 126 -11.60 14.40 -14.56
C LEU A 126 -11.51 14.01 -13.08
N GLY A 127 -12.65 13.78 -12.45
CA GLY A 127 -12.70 13.28 -11.09
C GLY A 127 -12.10 11.87 -10.96
N SER A 128 -12.34 11.01 -11.96
CA SER A 128 -11.74 9.67 -12.03
C SER A 128 -10.22 9.74 -12.11
N ILE A 129 -9.66 10.55 -13.03
CA ILE A 129 -8.20 10.76 -13.17
C ILE A 129 -7.58 11.22 -11.84
N ASN A 130 -8.23 12.12 -11.11
CA ASN A 130 -7.72 12.60 -9.83
C ASN A 130 -7.60 11.49 -8.78
N ASP A 131 -8.58 10.58 -8.71
CA ASP A 131 -8.54 9.46 -7.78
C ASP A 131 -7.61 8.33 -8.25
N ILE A 132 -7.48 8.11 -9.57
CA ILE A 132 -6.42 7.25 -10.15
C ILE A 132 -5.03 7.75 -9.73
N LYS A 133 -4.75 9.06 -9.83
CA LYS A 133 -3.47 9.62 -9.39
C LYS A 133 -3.19 9.39 -7.91
N LYS A 134 -4.22 9.47 -7.04
CA LYS A 134 -4.08 9.12 -5.62
C LYS A 134 -3.77 7.63 -5.44
N THR A 135 -4.47 6.75 -6.16
CA THR A 135 -4.21 5.31 -6.15
C THR A 135 -2.76 5.02 -6.53
N LEU A 136 -2.28 5.57 -7.63
CA LEU A 136 -0.91 5.34 -8.13
C LEU A 136 0.17 5.99 -7.26
N LYS A 137 -0.15 7.04 -6.51
CA LYS A 137 0.77 7.59 -5.50
C LYS A 137 0.97 6.63 -4.33
N LEU A 138 -0.07 5.86 -3.95
CA LEU A 138 -0.04 4.91 -2.84
C LEU A 138 0.49 3.54 -3.28
N GLU A 139 0.11 3.07 -4.45
CA GLU A 139 0.60 1.82 -5.08
C GLU A 139 0.90 2.08 -6.57
N PRO A 140 2.14 2.39 -6.91
CA PRO A 140 2.54 2.70 -8.29
C PRO A 140 2.35 1.55 -9.29
N ARG A 141 2.24 0.31 -8.80
CA ARG A 141 2.04 -0.89 -9.61
C ARG A 141 0.58 -1.28 -9.76
N HIS A 142 -0.36 -0.43 -9.35
CA HIS A 142 -1.79 -0.73 -9.36
C HIS A 142 -2.33 -0.83 -10.79
N PHE A 143 -2.23 -2.03 -11.39
CA PHE A 143 -2.55 -2.24 -12.80
C PHE A 143 -4.01 -1.92 -13.16
N GLY A 144 -4.97 -2.04 -12.23
CA GLY A 144 -6.34 -1.58 -12.46
C GLY A 144 -6.45 -0.06 -12.63
N ALA A 145 -5.72 0.71 -11.81
CA ALA A 145 -5.65 2.16 -11.94
C ALA A 145 -4.91 2.59 -13.22
N ILE A 146 -3.82 1.90 -13.57
CA ILE A 146 -3.09 2.13 -14.83
C ILE A 146 -4.01 1.87 -16.02
N SER A 147 -4.74 0.75 -16.02
CA SER A 147 -5.71 0.42 -17.07
C SER A 147 -6.83 1.46 -17.16
N GLY A 148 -7.36 1.94 -16.03
CA GLY A 148 -8.36 3.00 -16.00
C GLY A 148 -7.87 4.30 -16.63
N LEU A 149 -6.60 4.67 -16.41
CA LEU A 149 -6.00 5.86 -17.02
C LEU A 149 -5.89 5.76 -18.56
N VAL A 150 -5.70 4.56 -19.08
CA VAL A 150 -5.61 4.33 -20.53
C VAL A 150 -6.99 4.38 -21.21
N GLN A 151 -8.08 4.15 -20.46
CA GLN A 151 -9.45 4.13 -20.99
C GLN A 151 -10.09 5.51 -21.04
N ILE A 152 -9.53 6.52 -20.37
CA ILE A 152 -10.00 7.91 -20.33
C ILE A 152 -9.30 8.75 -21.39
#